data_94d03c3c6073e93563792ef4a71ec985
#
_entry.id   94d03c3c6073e93563792ef4a71ec985
#
_cell.length_a   1.000
_cell.length_b   1.000
_cell.length_c   1.000
_cell.angle_alpha   90.00
_cell.angle_beta   90.00
_cell.angle_gamma   90.00
#
_symmetry.space_group_name_H-M   'P 1'
#
loop_
_entity.id
_entity.type
_entity.pdbx_description
1 polymer ?
#
loop_
_entity_poly.entity_id
_entity_poly.type
_entity_poly.pdbx_seq_one_letter_code
_entity_poly.pdbx_strand_id
1 'polypeptide(L)'
;KIVYFRLNLSIRYFMKRRLVFWVLLLFLVVGGIWYLVFRQSGMYRVREGIPEDAVFIVETPSFNRIRDKLYRNRIWASLKAYPYFEEYHANLNLADSLSEVYPGLRKLLTDRPFAVSCHLVSATDYDLLYVCDLGKLNVIQAFDGLVGGVLGDGQMSRKGDVTGIRIGELKLYYAIKANLLFISFSEKLVTRAWKTCGRHPAFQEQSNTGDIRLELEHTRFEKWMKMLWGEAATNADSSAFETTALALQLQDKALAFSGKTYPSRHNFSLWSALNLVEGNKSSVREIIGNHVAAYVSVCYSSFEELENILLEDYKVNNLKEFQGYEKTVTRLNKFLGLDLAGLFTSWMGNEIAIVKPAV
;
A
#
# COMPACT_ATOMS: atom_id res chain seq x y z
N LYS A 1 -29.23 -27.01 -74.82
CA LYS A 1 -27.98 -26.39 -74.22
C LYS A 1 -28.25 -25.27 -73.17
N ILE A 2 -29.44 -24.61 -73.19
CA ILE A 2 -29.73 -23.46 -72.24
C ILE A 2 -30.19 -23.98 -70.88
N VAL A 3 -30.83 -25.13 -70.76
CA VAL A 3 -31.35 -25.71 -69.51
C VAL A 3 -30.19 -26.18 -68.58
N TYR A 4 -29.13 -26.76 -69.13
CA TYR A 4 -27.98 -27.23 -68.39
C TYR A 4 -27.11 -26.08 -67.78
N PHE A 5 -27.13 -24.93 -68.40
CA PHE A 5 -26.35 -23.77 -67.91
C PHE A 5 -27.01 -23.10 -66.68
N ARG A 6 -28.35 -23.07 -66.60
CA ARG A 6 -29.12 -22.54 -65.47
C ARG A 6 -29.02 -23.44 -64.22
N LEU A 7 -28.97 -24.75 -64.36
CA LEU A 7 -28.82 -25.64 -63.19
C LEU A 7 -27.46 -25.54 -62.55
N ASN A 8 -26.36 -25.37 -63.28
CA ASN A 8 -25.02 -25.24 -62.77
C ASN A 8 -24.79 -23.91 -62.04
N LEU A 9 -25.45 -22.83 -62.39
CA LEU A 9 -25.36 -21.54 -61.69
C LEU A 9 -26.10 -21.57 -60.34
N SER A 10 -27.25 -22.23 -60.26
CA SER A 10 -28.02 -22.33 -59.02
C SER A 10 -27.32 -23.19 -57.96
N ILE A 11 -26.67 -24.28 -58.36
CA ILE A 11 -25.92 -25.16 -57.44
C ILE A 11 -24.66 -24.46 -56.92
N ARG A 12 -23.94 -23.69 -57.73
CA ARG A 12 -22.78 -22.89 -57.29
C ARG A 12 -23.17 -21.74 -56.37
N TYR A 13 -24.34 -21.15 -56.55
CA TYR A 13 -24.85 -20.09 -55.68
C TYR A 13 -25.29 -20.63 -54.30
N PHE A 14 -25.87 -21.81 -54.28
CA PHE A 14 -26.30 -22.51 -53.06
C PHE A 14 -25.10 -23.02 -52.24
N MET A 15 -24.05 -23.52 -52.90
CA MET A 15 -22.80 -23.94 -52.27
C MET A 15 -22.05 -22.76 -51.67
N LYS A 16 -21.97 -21.61 -52.37
CA LYS A 16 -21.34 -20.40 -51.83
C LYS A 16 -22.05 -19.86 -50.60
N ARG A 17 -23.42 -19.88 -50.57
CA ARG A 17 -24.19 -19.47 -49.41
C ARG A 17 -23.97 -20.38 -48.18
N ARG A 18 -23.88 -21.70 -48.39
CA ARG A 18 -23.56 -22.66 -47.33
C ARG A 18 -22.14 -22.45 -46.79
N LEU A 19 -21.17 -22.23 -47.66
CA LEU A 19 -19.78 -21.95 -47.27
C LEU A 19 -19.68 -20.65 -46.43
N VAL A 20 -20.32 -19.58 -46.87
CA VAL A 20 -20.37 -18.31 -46.11
C VAL A 20 -21.05 -18.51 -44.76
N PHE A 21 -22.13 -19.30 -44.69
CA PHE A 21 -22.78 -19.60 -43.43
C PHE A 21 -21.86 -20.37 -42.47
N TRP A 22 -21.13 -21.38 -42.93
CA TRP A 22 -20.18 -22.13 -42.11
C TRP A 22 -18.98 -21.30 -41.66
N VAL A 23 -18.49 -20.40 -42.50
CA VAL A 23 -17.43 -19.46 -42.15
C VAL A 23 -17.90 -18.47 -41.10
N LEU A 24 -19.11 -17.90 -41.23
CA LEU A 24 -19.73 -17.03 -40.21
C LEU A 24 -19.96 -17.76 -38.90
N LEU A 25 -20.45 -19.02 -38.95
CA LEU A 25 -20.63 -19.84 -37.75
C LEU A 25 -19.30 -20.13 -37.06
N LEU A 26 -18.23 -20.44 -37.81
CA LEU A 26 -16.89 -20.65 -37.30
C LEU A 26 -16.36 -19.37 -36.62
N PHE A 27 -16.53 -18.20 -37.24
CA PHE A 27 -16.14 -16.91 -36.64
C PHE A 27 -16.94 -16.62 -35.36
N LEU A 28 -18.23 -16.97 -35.32
CA LEU A 28 -19.04 -16.78 -34.12
C LEU A 28 -18.64 -17.73 -32.99
N VAL A 29 -18.30 -18.98 -33.31
CA VAL A 29 -17.79 -19.95 -32.33
C VAL A 29 -16.42 -19.58 -31.84
N VAL A 30 -15.48 -19.25 -32.73
CA VAL A 30 -14.11 -18.80 -32.36
C VAL A 30 -14.16 -17.48 -31.60
N GLY A 31 -14.96 -16.51 -32.03
CA GLY A 31 -15.20 -15.24 -31.34
C GLY A 31 -15.87 -15.44 -29.97
N GLY A 32 -16.82 -16.38 -29.88
CA GLY A 32 -17.47 -16.75 -28.62
C GLY A 32 -16.50 -17.42 -27.64
N ILE A 33 -15.70 -18.38 -28.11
CA ILE A 33 -14.64 -19.00 -27.31
C ILE A 33 -13.60 -17.95 -26.90
N TRP A 34 -13.15 -17.11 -27.84
CA TRP A 34 -12.23 -16.02 -27.55
C TRP A 34 -12.82 -15.06 -26.51
N TYR A 35 -14.09 -14.64 -26.67
CA TYR A 35 -14.80 -13.77 -25.72
C TYR A 35 -14.95 -14.43 -24.35
N LEU A 36 -15.30 -15.72 -24.25
CA LEU A 36 -15.42 -16.44 -22.98
C LEU A 36 -14.05 -16.60 -22.29
N VAL A 37 -13.00 -16.92 -23.05
CA VAL A 37 -11.64 -17.07 -22.52
C VAL A 37 -11.05 -15.74 -22.07
N PHE A 38 -11.30 -14.64 -22.81
CA PHE A 38 -10.77 -13.32 -22.45
C PHE A 38 -11.66 -12.54 -21.49
N ARG A 39 -12.97 -12.79 -21.43
CA ARG A 39 -13.87 -12.14 -20.48
C ARG A 39 -13.69 -12.62 -19.03
N GLN A 40 -13.21 -13.84 -18.82
CA GLN A 40 -12.91 -14.34 -17.47
C GLN A 40 -11.57 -13.86 -16.90
N SER A 41 -10.76 -13.22 -17.70
CA SER A 41 -9.46 -12.70 -17.28
C SER A 41 -9.52 -11.20 -16.99
N GLY A 42 -10.39 -10.77 -16.09
CA GLY A 42 -10.18 -9.50 -15.40
C GLY A 42 -8.83 -9.59 -14.69
N MET A 43 -7.80 -8.92 -15.23
CA MET A 43 -6.53 -8.80 -14.52
C MET A 43 -6.73 -7.80 -13.39
N TYR A 44 -6.70 -8.30 -12.16
CA TYR A 44 -6.73 -7.47 -10.97
C TYR A 44 -5.32 -6.96 -10.63
N ARG A 45 -5.22 -5.74 -10.11
CA ARG A 45 -4.01 -5.25 -9.48
C ARG A 45 -3.87 -5.88 -8.09
N VAL A 46 -2.64 -6.05 -7.60
CA VAL A 46 -2.40 -6.64 -6.25
C VAL A 46 -3.20 -5.92 -5.16
N ARG A 47 -3.39 -4.62 -5.31
CA ARG A 47 -4.15 -3.75 -4.41
C ARG A 47 -5.64 -4.10 -4.34
N GLU A 48 -6.24 -4.50 -5.45
CA GLU A 48 -7.66 -4.90 -5.53
C GLU A 48 -7.91 -6.25 -4.82
N GLY A 49 -6.84 -6.98 -4.50
CA GLY A 49 -6.89 -8.19 -3.70
C GLY A 49 -6.82 -7.96 -2.18
N ILE A 50 -6.55 -6.73 -1.73
CA ILE A 50 -6.37 -6.43 -0.31
C ILE A 50 -7.69 -5.95 0.29
N PRO A 51 -8.18 -6.57 1.39
CA PRO A 51 -9.37 -6.10 2.10
C PRO A 51 -9.20 -4.69 2.67
N GLU A 52 -10.30 -3.93 2.74
CA GLU A 52 -10.32 -2.52 3.16
C GLU A 52 -9.88 -2.27 4.62
N ASP A 53 -9.89 -3.31 5.44
CA ASP A 53 -9.52 -3.23 6.86
C ASP A 53 -8.02 -3.40 7.13
N ALA A 54 -7.18 -3.25 6.12
CA ALA A 54 -5.73 -3.25 6.28
C ALA A 54 -5.27 -2.14 7.24
N VAL A 55 -4.35 -2.48 8.13
CA VAL A 55 -3.64 -1.56 9.02
C VAL A 55 -2.61 -0.77 8.22
N PHE A 56 -1.82 -1.50 7.45
CA PHE A 56 -0.88 -0.95 6.48
C PHE A 56 -0.76 -1.88 5.27
N ILE A 57 -0.28 -1.31 4.18
CA ILE A 57 0.04 -2.02 2.93
C ILE A 57 1.45 -1.64 2.50
N VAL A 58 2.26 -2.64 2.20
CA VAL A 58 3.57 -2.49 1.55
C VAL A 58 3.48 -3.10 0.17
N GLU A 59 3.66 -2.31 -0.86
CA GLU A 59 3.55 -2.74 -2.25
C GLU A 59 4.86 -2.48 -3.01
N THR A 60 5.26 -3.40 -3.86
CA THR A 60 6.39 -3.25 -4.77
C THR A 60 6.06 -3.76 -6.17
N PRO A 61 6.53 -3.09 -7.22
CA PRO A 61 6.36 -3.58 -8.59
C PRO A 61 7.17 -4.86 -8.90
N SER A 62 8.21 -5.15 -8.10
CA SER A 62 9.06 -6.33 -8.30
C SER A 62 9.79 -6.71 -7.01
N PHE A 63 9.47 -7.88 -6.48
CA PHE A 63 10.11 -8.41 -5.27
C PHE A 63 11.63 -8.57 -5.44
N ASN A 64 12.09 -9.17 -6.52
CA ASN A 64 13.51 -9.39 -6.75
C ASN A 64 14.30 -8.09 -6.86
N ARG A 65 13.76 -7.10 -7.58
CA ARG A 65 14.40 -5.78 -7.71
C ARG A 65 14.61 -5.10 -6.36
N ILE A 66 13.59 -5.19 -5.49
CA ILE A 66 13.67 -4.62 -4.14
C ILE A 66 14.68 -5.37 -3.30
N ARG A 67 14.64 -6.70 -3.31
CA ARG A 67 15.61 -7.53 -2.60
C ARG A 67 17.05 -7.17 -2.97
N ASP A 68 17.35 -7.10 -4.27
CA ASP A 68 18.68 -6.79 -4.76
C ASP A 68 19.14 -5.38 -4.36
N LYS A 69 18.23 -4.40 -4.34
CA LYS A 69 18.52 -3.04 -3.84
C LYS A 69 18.74 -3.03 -2.33
N LEU A 70 17.93 -3.76 -1.56
CA LEU A 70 18.09 -3.88 -0.10
C LEU A 70 19.46 -4.49 0.25
N TYR A 71 19.87 -5.55 -0.43
CA TYR A 71 21.18 -6.16 -0.18
C TYR A 71 22.36 -5.24 -0.48
N ARG A 72 22.23 -4.29 -1.39
CA ARG A 72 23.26 -3.29 -1.71
C ARG A 72 23.22 -2.09 -0.77
N ASN A 73 22.10 -1.85 -0.10
CA ASN A 73 21.91 -0.68 0.74
C ASN A 73 22.71 -0.81 2.05
N ARG A 74 23.60 0.18 2.35
CA ARG A 74 24.45 0.16 3.54
C ARG A 74 23.68 0.36 4.84
N ILE A 75 22.58 1.14 4.82
CA ILE A 75 21.73 1.32 6.00
C ILE A 75 21.04 0.00 6.34
N TRP A 76 20.52 -0.71 5.35
CA TRP A 76 19.96 -2.06 5.55
C TRP A 76 20.99 -3.03 6.12
N ALA A 77 22.23 -3.00 5.61
CA ALA A 77 23.31 -3.83 6.14
C ALA A 77 23.59 -3.53 7.63
N SER A 78 23.50 -2.26 8.04
CA SER A 78 23.63 -1.88 9.47
C SER A 78 22.42 -2.30 10.30
N LEU A 79 21.21 -2.18 9.77
CA LEU A 79 19.98 -2.57 10.48
C LEU A 79 19.92 -4.08 10.77
N LYS A 80 20.47 -4.90 9.89
CA LYS A 80 20.56 -6.36 10.09
C LYS A 80 21.28 -6.78 11.37
N ALA A 81 22.20 -5.95 11.85
CA ALA A 81 22.95 -6.23 13.08
C ALA A 81 22.13 -6.08 14.37
N TYR A 82 20.93 -5.50 14.28
CA TYR A 82 20.06 -5.32 15.43
C TYR A 82 19.13 -6.54 15.60
N PRO A 83 18.96 -7.06 16.83
CA PRO A 83 18.15 -8.25 17.10
C PRO A 83 16.69 -8.14 16.58
N TYR A 84 16.13 -6.93 16.59
CA TYR A 84 14.78 -6.68 16.09
C TYR A 84 14.60 -7.02 14.61
N PHE A 85 15.66 -6.93 13.80
CA PHE A 85 15.62 -7.21 12.35
C PHE A 85 16.11 -8.64 12.01
N GLU A 86 16.55 -9.41 12.99
CA GLU A 86 17.10 -10.76 12.78
C GLU A 86 16.06 -11.72 12.20
N GLU A 87 14.84 -11.69 12.73
CA GLU A 87 13.73 -12.52 12.25
C GLU A 87 13.33 -12.18 10.79
N TYR A 88 13.25 -10.87 10.46
CA TYR A 88 12.96 -10.44 9.09
C TYR A 88 14.04 -10.87 8.11
N HIS A 89 15.30 -10.84 8.55
CA HIS A 89 16.42 -11.31 7.75
C HIS A 89 16.36 -12.83 7.54
N ALA A 90 16.05 -13.59 8.58
CA ALA A 90 15.88 -15.05 8.49
C ALA A 90 14.77 -15.42 7.50
N ASN A 91 13.64 -14.71 7.53
CA ASN A 91 12.53 -14.94 6.61
C ASN A 91 12.89 -14.60 5.16
N LEU A 92 13.67 -13.53 4.91
CA LEU A 92 14.19 -13.22 3.57
C LEU A 92 15.16 -14.30 3.07
N ASN A 93 16.06 -14.78 3.92
CA ASN A 93 16.99 -15.85 3.57
C ASN A 93 16.25 -17.18 3.29
N LEU A 94 15.18 -17.47 4.03
CA LEU A 94 14.33 -18.64 3.77
C LEU A 94 13.66 -18.55 2.40
N ALA A 95 13.13 -17.37 2.04
CA ALA A 95 12.54 -17.13 0.72
C ALA A 95 13.56 -17.29 -0.41
N ASP A 96 14.81 -16.84 -0.19
CA ASP A 96 15.93 -17.04 -1.12
C ASP A 96 16.27 -18.51 -1.29
N SER A 97 16.44 -19.24 -0.18
CA SER A 97 16.74 -20.69 -0.18
C SER A 97 15.65 -21.49 -0.90
N LEU A 98 14.37 -21.16 -0.64
CA LEU A 98 13.25 -21.79 -1.35
C LEU A 98 13.27 -21.48 -2.85
N SER A 99 13.66 -20.27 -3.24
CA SER A 99 13.76 -19.88 -4.65
C SER A 99 14.93 -20.55 -5.39
N GLU A 100 15.99 -20.93 -4.69
CA GLU A 100 17.11 -21.68 -5.23
C GLU A 100 16.77 -23.16 -5.42
N VAL A 101 16.11 -23.76 -4.42
CA VAL A 101 15.68 -25.16 -4.46
C VAL A 101 14.58 -25.37 -5.50
N TYR A 102 13.71 -24.38 -5.70
CA TYR A 102 12.57 -24.44 -6.61
C TYR A 102 12.65 -23.35 -7.69
N PRO A 103 13.36 -23.58 -8.82
CA PRO A 103 13.49 -22.58 -9.90
C PRO A 103 12.16 -22.13 -10.51
N GLY A 104 11.11 -22.98 -10.41
CA GLY A 104 9.75 -22.64 -10.79
C GLY A 104 9.17 -21.50 -9.94
N LEU A 105 9.37 -21.54 -8.61
CA LEU A 105 8.94 -20.49 -7.69
C LEU A 105 9.64 -19.16 -7.99
N ARG A 106 10.92 -19.19 -8.27
CA ARG A 106 11.70 -18.02 -8.68
C ARG A 106 11.11 -17.37 -9.94
N LYS A 107 10.78 -18.15 -10.97
CA LYS A 107 10.14 -17.64 -12.19
C LYS A 107 8.76 -17.03 -11.93
N LEU A 108 8.02 -17.55 -10.96
CA LEU A 108 6.70 -17.02 -10.57
C LEU A 108 6.80 -15.66 -9.90
N LEU A 109 7.81 -15.45 -9.07
CA LEU A 109 8.02 -14.22 -8.29
C LEU A 109 8.89 -13.17 -9.01
N THR A 110 9.56 -13.55 -10.12
CA THR A 110 10.46 -12.66 -10.85
C THR A 110 9.67 -11.54 -11.54
N ASP A 111 10.05 -10.29 -11.26
CA ASP A 111 9.55 -9.06 -11.89
C ASP A 111 8.02 -8.90 -11.89
N ARG A 112 7.39 -9.36 -10.81
CA ARG A 112 5.93 -9.24 -10.63
C ARG A 112 5.57 -8.34 -9.48
N PRO A 113 4.44 -7.61 -9.59
CA PRO A 113 3.88 -6.86 -8.48
C PRO A 113 3.57 -7.77 -7.29
N PHE A 114 3.93 -7.29 -6.12
CA PHE A 114 3.76 -7.99 -4.87
C PHE A 114 3.34 -7.00 -3.78
N ALA A 115 2.43 -7.41 -2.92
CA ALA A 115 2.01 -6.62 -1.78
C ALA A 115 1.92 -7.47 -0.51
N VAL A 116 2.22 -6.84 0.62
CA VAL A 116 1.97 -7.37 1.96
C VAL A 116 1.06 -6.40 2.68
N SER A 117 0.00 -6.90 3.28
CA SER A 117 -0.88 -6.11 4.13
C SER A 117 -1.03 -6.74 5.51
N CYS A 118 -1.12 -5.90 6.53
CA CYS A 118 -1.36 -6.30 7.92
C CYS A 118 -2.84 -6.12 8.25
N HIS A 119 -3.43 -7.10 8.93
CA HIS A 119 -4.83 -7.07 9.35
C HIS A 119 -4.97 -7.50 10.80
N LEU A 120 -5.77 -6.77 11.57
CA LEU A 120 -6.16 -7.21 12.90
C LEU A 120 -7.19 -8.33 12.76
N VAL A 121 -6.84 -9.53 13.21
CA VAL A 121 -7.73 -10.70 13.18
C VAL A 121 -8.53 -10.87 14.47
N SER A 122 -8.05 -10.24 15.54
CA SER A 122 -8.76 -10.10 16.83
C SER A 122 -8.29 -8.83 17.56
N ALA A 123 -8.77 -8.58 18.77
CA ALA A 123 -8.31 -7.45 19.59
C ALA A 123 -6.84 -7.60 20.06
N THR A 124 -6.31 -8.81 20.05
CA THR A 124 -4.97 -9.14 20.60
C THR A 124 -4.08 -9.84 19.58
N ASP A 125 -4.50 -9.92 18.31
CA ASP A 125 -3.77 -10.68 17.31
C ASP A 125 -3.91 -10.07 15.92
N TYR A 126 -2.87 -10.20 15.12
CA TYR A 126 -2.81 -9.75 13.73
C TYR A 126 -2.26 -10.85 12.81
N ASP A 127 -2.51 -10.72 11.53
CA ASP A 127 -1.91 -11.58 10.52
C ASP A 127 -1.57 -10.78 9.27
N LEU A 128 -0.65 -11.33 8.49
CA LEU A 128 -0.19 -10.77 7.23
C LEU A 128 -0.86 -11.48 6.06
N LEU A 129 -1.33 -10.69 5.11
CA LEU A 129 -1.78 -11.17 3.81
C LEU A 129 -0.74 -10.82 2.76
N TYR A 130 -0.24 -11.83 2.08
CA TYR A 130 0.65 -11.69 0.94
C TYR A 130 -0.15 -11.83 -0.34
N VAL A 131 -0.05 -10.85 -1.24
CA VAL A 131 -0.74 -10.85 -2.54
C VAL A 131 0.30 -10.74 -3.64
N CYS A 132 0.30 -11.69 -4.55
CA CYS A 132 1.23 -11.74 -5.68
C CYS A 132 0.45 -11.78 -7.00
N ASP A 133 0.88 -10.99 -7.99
CA ASP A 133 0.37 -11.09 -9.35
C ASP A 133 1.07 -12.23 -10.09
N LEU A 134 0.36 -13.28 -10.40
CA LEU A 134 0.87 -14.42 -11.15
C LEU A 134 0.88 -14.18 -12.69
N GLY A 135 0.29 -13.09 -13.16
CA GLY A 135 0.13 -12.80 -14.59
C GLY A 135 -0.83 -13.75 -15.28
N LYS A 136 -0.49 -14.26 -16.46
CA LYS A 136 -1.41 -15.09 -17.26
C LYS A 136 -1.62 -16.51 -16.70
N LEU A 137 -2.83 -17.00 -16.83
CA LEU A 137 -3.45 -18.21 -16.24
C LEU A 137 -2.69 -19.56 -16.28
N ASN A 138 -1.67 -19.72 -17.09
CA ASN A 138 -0.90 -20.98 -17.17
C ASN A 138 -0.08 -21.29 -15.92
N VAL A 139 -0.07 -20.37 -14.96
CA VAL A 139 0.72 -20.42 -13.74
C VAL A 139 -0.02 -21.15 -12.60
N ILE A 140 -1.36 -21.18 -12.63
CA ILE A 140 -2.17 -21.78 -11.55
C ILE A 140 -1.92 -23.29 -11.47
N GLN A 141 -1.97 -23.99 -12.60
CA GLN A 141 -1.71 -25.44 -12.65
C GLN A 141 -0.24 -25.77 -12.29
N ALA A 142 0.70 -24.88 -12.69
CA ALA A 142 2.10 -25.00 -12.33
C ALA A 142 2.32 -24.78 -10.83
N PHE A 143 1.57 -23.87 -10.20
CA PHE A 143 1.68 -23.61 -8.76
C PHE A 143 1.11 -24.77 -7.92
N ASP A 144 -0.06 -25.28 -8.24
CA ASP A 144 -0.65 -26.44 -7.57
C ASP A 144 0.25 -27.69 -7.73
N GLY A 145 0.81 -27.91 -8.93
CA GLY A 145 1.77 -28.98 -9.19
C GLY A 145 3.11 -28.80 -8.45
N LEU A 146 3.58 -27.56 -8.32
CA LEU A 146 4.79 -27.24 -7.56
C LEU A 146 4.58 -27.48 -6.06
N VAL A 147 3.48 -27.01 -5.51
CA VAL A 147 3.13 -27.17 -4.10
C VAL A 147 2.91 -28.66 -3.77
N GLY A 148 2.18 -29.40 -4.59
CA GLY A 148 1.97 -30.85 -4.43
C GLY A 148 3.26 -31.65 -4.55
N GLY A 149 4.14 -31.31 -5.50
CA GLY A 149 5.44 -31.94 -5.69
C GLY A 149 6.44 -31.69 -4.56
N VAL A 150 6.34 -30.53 -3.88
CA VAL A 150 7.22 -30.13 -2.77
C VAL A 150 6.78 -30.74 -1.44
N LEU A 151 5.49 -30.80 -1.18
CA LEU A 151 4.94 -31.10 0.16
C LEU A 151 4.32 -32.51 0.26
N GLY A 152 4.04 -33.16 -0.86
CA GLY A 152 3.30 -34.42 -0.91
C GLY A 152 1.79 -34.23 -0.63
N ASP A 153 0.97 -35.07 -1.24
CA ASP A 153 -0.50 -34.97 -1.23
C ASP A 153 -1.15 -35.06 0.17
N GLY A 154 -0.46 -35.68 1.15
CA GLY A 154 -0.99 -35.87 2.51
C GLY A 154 -1.00 -34.66 3.41
N GLN A 155 -0.40 -33.53 2.98
CA GLN A 155 -0.28 -32.30 3.77
C GLN A 155 -1.20 -31.18 3.31
N MET A 156 -2.01 -31.43 2.29
CA MET A 156 -2.92 -30.45 1.70
C MET A 156 -4.38 -30.73 2.08
N SER A 157 -5.10 -29.68 2.48
CA SER A 157 -6.55 -29.71 2.72
C SER A 157 -7.23 -28.61 1.93
N ARG A 158 -8.21 -28.94 1.08
CA ARG A 158 -8.95 -27.97 0.29
C ARG A 158 -10.37 -27.76 0.85
N LYS A 159 -10.74 -26.50 1.05
CA LYS A 159 -12.07 -26.10 1.50
C LYS A 159 -12.61 -24.98 0.60
N GLY A 160 -13.40 -25.34 -0.37
CA GLY A 160 -13.87 -24.42 -1.42
C GLY A 160 -12.70 -23.92 -2.27
N ASP A 161 -12.52 -22.58 -2.31
CA ASP A 161 -11.47 -21.91 -3.08
C ASP A 161 -10.16 -21.74 -2.32
N VAL A 162 -10.13 -22.11 -1.03
CA VAL A 162 -8.96 -21.99 -0.17
C VAL A 162 -8.33 -23.34 0.04
N THR A 163 -7.02 -23.42 -0.14
CA THR A 163 -6.20 -24.60 0.14
C THR A 163 -5.32 -24.33 1.36
N GLY A 164 -5.41 -25.20 2.35
CA GLY A 164 -4.53 -25.22 3.52
C GLY A 164 -3.37 -26.19 3.29
N ILE A 165 -2.16 -25.77 3.68
CA ILE A 165 -0.95 -26.56 3.64
C ILE A 165 -0.44 -26.67 5.07
N ARG A 166 0.00 -27.87 5.49
CA ARG A 166 0.68 -28.06 6.77
C ARG A 166 2.17 -28.31 6.53
N ILE A 167 3.02 -27.47 7.11
CA ILE A 167 4.48 -27.60 7.08
C ILE A 167 4.95 -27.70 8.54
N GLY A 168 5.15 -28.94 9.02
CA GLY A 168 5.39 -29.19 10.45
C GLY A 168 4.20 -28.76 11.30
N GLU A 169 4.40 -27.83 12.23
CA GLU A 169 3.34 -27.25 13.07
C GLU A 169 2.64 -26.05 12.43
N LEU A 170 3.24 -25.46 11.40
CA LEU A 170 2.70 -24.29 10.71
C LEU A 170 1.59 -24.70 9.74
N LYS A 171 0.52 -23.90 9.73
CA LYS A 171 -0.55 -24.00 8.73
C LYS A 171 -0.55 -22.73 7.88
N LEU A 172 -0.33 -22.91 6.59
CA LEU A 172 -0.38 -21.85 5.58
C LEU A 172 -1.64 -22.04 4.74
N TYR A 173 -2.32 -20.97 4.43
CA TYR A 173 -3.51 -20.99 3.58
C TYR A 173 -3.25 -20.15 2.33
N TYR A 174 -3.70 -20.66 1.18
CA TYR A 174 -3.64 -19.89 -0.06
C TYR A 174 -4.93 -20.03 -0.87
N ALA A 175 -5.16 -19.06 -1.72
CA ALA A 175 -6.21 -19.07 -2.72
C ALA A 175 -5.75 -18.32 -3.97
N ILE A 176 -6.32 -18.66 -5.12
CA ILE A 176 -6.05 -17.96 -6.36
C ILE A 176 -7.37 -17.45 -6.93
N LYS A 177 -7.39 -16.18 -7.35
CA LYS A 177 -8.51 -15.58 -8.07
C LYS A 177 -7.99 -14.79 -9.26
N ALA A 178 -8.39 -15.21 -10.45
CA ALA A 178 -7.85 -14.68 -11.70
C ALA A 178 -6.31 -14.73 -11.72
N ASN A 179 -5.63 -13.58 -11.77
CA ASN A 179 -4.19 -13.47 -11.77
C ASN A 179 -3.56 -13.31 -10.37
N LEU A 180 -4.36 -13.21 -9.29
CA LEU A 180 -3.85 -12.97 -7.94
C LEU A 180 -3.76 -14.24 -7.10
N LEU A 181 -2.61 -14.44 -6.47
CA LEU A 181 -2.35 -15.43 -5.43
C LEU A 181 -2.40 -14.72 -4.07
N PHE A 182 -3.21 -15.25 -3.17
CA PHE A 182 -3.34 -14.83 -1.77
C PHE A 182 -2.71 -15.86 -0.87
N ILE A 183 -1.89 -15.44 0.08
CA ILE A 183 -1.25 -16.33 1.07
C ILE A 183 -1.34 -15.67 2.45
N SER A 184 -1.70 -16.45 3.48
CA SER A 184 -1.72 -16.03 4.89
C SER A 184 -1.68 -17.23 5.82
N PHE A 185 -1.37 -17.01 7.09
CA PHE A 185 -1.54 -18.04 8.14
C PHE A 185 -2.98 -18.11 8.66
N SER A 186 -3.85 -17.15 8.28
CA SER A 186 -5.28 -17.13 8.61
C SER A 186 -6.15 -17.56 7.43
N GLU A 187 -6.86 -18.71 7.56
CA GLU A 187 -7.89 -19.15 6.59
C GLU A 187 -8.95 -18.08 6.36
N LYS A 188 -9.37 -17.42 7.46
CA LYS A 188 -10.40 -16.36 7.40
C LYS A 188 -9.94 -15.18 6.56
N LEU A 189 -8.67 -14.78 6.69
CA LEU A 189 -8.12 -13.65 5.96
C LEU A 189 -8.01 -13.94 4.47
N VAL A 190 -7.49 -15.12 4.08
CA VAL A 190 -7.45 -15.56 2.67
C VAL A 190 -8.85 -15.66 2.07
N THR A 191 -9.80 -16.25 2.81
CA THR A 191 -11.20 -16.36 2.36
C THR A 191 -11.82 -14.97 2.12
N ARG A 192 -11.57 -14.02 3.02
CA ARG A 192 -12.07 -12.64 2.91
C ARG A 192 -11.44 -11.94 1.71
N ALA A 193 -10.13 -11.99 1.56
CA ALA A 193 -9.41 -11.41 0.43
C ALA A 193 -9.93 -11.95 -0.91
N TRP A 194 -10.10 -13.25 -1.02
CA TRP A 194 -10.67 -13.89 -2.20
C TRP A 194 -12.09 -13.40 -2.51
N LYS A 195 -12.95 -13.28 -1.50
CA LYS A 195 -14.35 -12.82 -1.65
C LYS A 195 -14.46 -11.34 -2.04
N THR A 196 -13.62 -10.49 -1.45
CA THR A 196 -13.68 -9.02 -1.66
C THR A 196 -12.86 -8.55 -2.85
N CYS A 197 -11.98 -9.39 -3.40
CA CYS A 197 -11.13 -9.07 -4.54
C CYS A 197 -11.91 -8.49 -5.72
N GLY A 198 -11.47 -7.32 -6.19
CA GLY A 198 -12.06 -6.59 -7.30
C GLY A 198 -13.26 -5.71 -6.92
N ARG A 199 -13.64 -5.61 -5.62
CA ARG A 199 -14.75 -4.76 -5.20
C ARG A 199 -14.33 -3.31 -4.99
N HIS A 200 -13.33 -3.09 -4.15
CA HIS A 200 -12.77 -1.77 -3.87
C HIS A 200 -11.28 -1.91 -3.54
N PRO A 201 -10.41 -0.99 -3.98
CA PRO A 201 -9.05 -0.92 -3.49
C PRO A 201 -9.04 -0.43 -2.03
N ALA A 202 -8.18 -1.02 -1.20
CA ALA A 202 -8.09 -0.69 0.23
C ALA A 202 -7.76 0.80 0.50
N PHE A 203 -7.05 1.47 -0.42
CA PHE A 203 -6.71 2.89 -0.35
C PHE A 203 -6.77 3.52 -1.75
N GLN A 204 -6.91 4.85 -1.81
CA GLN A 204 -6.90 5.57 -3.10
C GLN A 204 -5.52 5.49 -3.74
N GLU A 205 -5.49 5.19 -5.03
CA GLU A 205 -4.26 5.09 -5.80
C GLU A 205 -3.59 6.47 -5.91
N GLN A 206 -2.38 6.59 -5.37
CA GLN A 206 -1.53 7.75 -5.58
C GLN A 206 -0.40 7.41 -6.55
N SER A 207 -0.12 8.31 -7.48
CA SER A 207 0.87 8.16 -8.54
C SER A 207 2.33 8.31 -8.07
N ASN A 208 2.66 7.87 -6.86
CA ASN A 208 4.03 7.97 -6.37
C ASN A 208 4.93 6.91 -6.98
N THR A 209 5.95 7.34 -7.69
CA THR A 209 7.00 6.51 -8.28
C THR A 209 8.07 6.21 -7.23
N GLY A 210 7.98 5.07 -6.55
CA GLY A 210 9.00 4.59 -5.61
C GLY A 210 9.34 3.12 -5.87
N ASP A 211 10.41 2.64 -5.23
CA ASP A 211 10.76 1.23 -5.24
C ASP A 211 9.80 0.40 -4.40
N ILE A 212 9.40 0.97 -3.26
CA ILE A 212 8.40 0.42 -2.35
C ILE A 212 7.38 1.52 -2.09
N ARG A 213 6.11 1.14 -2.04
CA ARG A 213 5.01 1.99 -1.62
C ARG A 213 4.50 1.49 -0.28
N LEU A 214 4.40 2.39 0.70
CA LEU A 214 3.86 2.12 2.03
C LEU A 214 2.61 2.98 2.22
N GLU A 215 1.52 2.38 2.64
CA GLU A 215 0.31 3.08 3.05
C GLU A 215 -0.13 2.57 4.41
N LEU A 216 -0.57 3.46 5.25
CA LEU A 216 -1.06 3.12 6.58
C LEU A 216 -2.33 3.92 6.93
N GLU A 217 -3.21 3.31 7.68
CA GLU A 217 -4.37 3.93 8.31
C GLU A 217 -4.07 4.13 9.79
N HIS A 218 -4.07 5.38 10.24
CA HIS A 218 -3.52 5.76 11.54
C HIS A 218 -4.26 5.15 12.73
N THR A 219 -5.59 5.10 12.69
CA THR A 219 -6.38 4.56 13.79
C THR A 219 -6.15 3.06 14.00
N ARG A 220 -6.02 2.30 12.90
CA ARG A 220 -5.72 0.86 12.98
C ARG A 220 -4.26 0.62 13.31
N PHE A 221 -3.37 1.47 12.77
CA PHE A 221 -1.95 1.39 13.06
C PHE A 221 -1.67 1.64 14.55
N GLU A 222 -2.35 2.61 15.17
CA GLU A 222 -2.28 2.83 16.62
C GLU A 222 -2.71 1.61 17.42
N LYS A 223 -3.84 1.00 17.06
CA LYS A 223 -4.32 -0.23 17.71
C LYS A 223 -3.31 -1.37 17.59
N TRP A 224 -2.71 -1.51 16.42
CA TRP A 224 -1.67 -2.52 16.17
C TRP A 224 -0.40 -2.23 16.98
N MET A 225 0.04 -0.95 17.05
CA MET A 225 1.17 -0.52 17.88
C MET A 225 0.93 -0.77 19.38
N LYS A 226 -0.26 -0.42 19.90
CA LYS A 226 -0.66 -0.70 21.29
C LYS A 226 -0.63 -2.18 21.60
N MET A 227 -1.07 -3.01 20.68
CA MET A 227 -1.03 -4.45 20.83
C MET A 227 0.41 -4.99 20.93
N LEU A 228 1.35 -4.46 20.14
CA LEU A 228 2.75 -4.93 20.12
C LEU A 228 3.58 -4.42 21.29
N TRP A 229 3.43 -3.14 21.66
CA TRP A 229 4.32 -2.44 22.61
C TRP A 229 3.60 -1.87 23.83
N GLY A 230 2.30 -2.11 23.96
CA GLY A 230 1.47 -1.59 25.05
C GLY A 230 1.10 -0.10 24.88
N GLU A 231 0.34 0.41 25.85
CA GLU A 231 -0.19 1.80 25.82
C GLU A 231 0.91 2.88 25.76
N ALA A 232 2.08 2.59 26.33
CA ALA A 232 3.20 3.54 26.34
C ALA A 232 3.79 3.86 24.95
N ALA A 233 3.50 3.02 23.94
CA ALA A 233 4.01 3.23 22.58
C ALA A 233 3.26 4.33 21.80
N THR A 234 2.18 4.87 22.33
CA THR A 234 1.26 5.74 21.59
C THR A 234 1.04 7.09 22.24
N ASN A 235 2.15 7.80 22.54
CA ASN A 235 2.08 9.20 22.98
C ASN A 235 1.78 10.18 21.84
N ALA A 236 1.67 9.72 20.60
CA ALA A 236 1.31 10.54 19.45
C ALA A 236 -0.21 10.57 19.30
N ASP A 237 -0.77 11.75 19.09
CA ASP A 237 -2.18 11.93 18.75
C ASP A 237 -2.45 11.40 17.33
N SER A 238 -2.64 10.07 17.23
CA SER A 238 -2.95 9.40 15.96
C SER A 238 -4.30 9.84 15.40
N SER A 239 -5.16 10.44 16.24
CA SER A 239 -6.45 10.97 15.82
C SER A 239 -6.32 12.19 14.91
N ALA A 240 -5.15 12.83 14.88
CA ALA A 240 -4.86 13.96 14.01
C ALA A 240 -4.77 13.57 12.52
N PHE A 241 -4.54 12.29 12.22
CA PHE A 241 -4.35 11.81 10.85
C PHE A 241 -5.32 10.68 10.49
N GLU A 242 -5.70 10.60 9.22
CA GLU A 242 -6.53 9.54 8.65
C GLU A 242 -5.65 8.48 7.99
N THR A 243 -4.89 8.88 6.97
CA THR A 243 -4.03 7.98 6.21
C THR A 243 -2.70 8.63 5.84
N THR A 244 -1.67 7.82 5.68
CA THR A 244 -0.38 8.23 5.12
C THR A 244 0.01 7.32 3.97
N ALA A 245 0.44 7.90 2.85
CA ALA A 245 0.97 7.19 1.70
C ALA A 245 2.38 7.68 1.38
N LEU A 246 3.36 6.78 1.45
CA LEU A 246 4.78 7.05 1.23
C LEU A 246 5.32 6.21 0.08
N ALA A 247 6.20 6.81 -0.71
CA ALA A 247 7.09 6.13 -1.62
C ALA A 247 8.49 6.07 -1.00
N LEU A 248 9.04 4.88 -0.87
CA LEU A 248 10.40 4.66 -0.43
C LEU A 248 11.29 4.42 -1.65
N GLN A 249 12.36 5.17 -1.76
CA GLN A 249 13.44 4.98 -2.71
C GLN A 249 14.67 4.42 -2.00
N LEU A 250 15.14 3.28 -2.45
CA LEU A 250 16.34 2.63 -1.94
C LEU A 250 17.55 3.11 -2.73
N GLN A 251 18.41 3.88 -2.07
CA GLN A 251 19.71 4.33 -2.60
C GLN A 251 20.83 3.60 -1.84
N ASP A 252 22.04 3.53 -2.39
CA ASP A 252 23.15 2.78 -1.78
C ASP A 252 23.44 3.19 -0.34
N LYS A 253 23.35 4.49 -0.03
CA LYS A 253 23.69 5.07 1.29
C LYS A 253 22.52 5.81 1.94
N ALA A 254 21.33 5.76 1.37
CA ALA A 254 20.17 6.48 1.88
C ALA A 254 18.88 5.69 1.68
N LEU A 255 17.93 5.96 2.57
CA LEU A 255 16.52 5.60 2.41
C LEU A 255 15.76 6.93 2.30
N ALA A 256 15.18 7.20 1.14
CA ALA A 256 14.42 8.42 0.91
C ALA A 256 12.93 8.10 0.91
N PHE A 257 12.19 8.75 1.81
CA PHE A 257 10.74 8.67 1.89
C PHE A 257 10.14 9.96 1.34
N SER A 258 9.16 9.83 0.48
CA SER A 258 8.36 10.95 -0.01
C SER A 258 6.91 10.54 -0.09
N GLY A 259 5.98 11.46 0.21
CA GLY A 259 4.57 11.11 0.15
C GLY A 259 3.66 12.17 0.74
N LYS A 260 2.46 11.75 1.09
CA LYS A 260 1.40 12.58 1.64
C LYS A 260 0.79 11.94 2.86
N THR A 261 0.50 12.75 3.86
CA THR A 261 -0.31 12.40 5.02
C THR A 261 -1.58 13.23 4.95
N TYR A 262 -2.72 12.58 5.13
CA TYR A 262 -4.02 13.23 5.14
C TYR A 262 -4.45 13.44 6.58
N PRO A 263 -4.71 14.70 6.99
CA PRO A 263 -5.22 14.98 8.32
C PRO A 263 -6.63 14.40 8.47
N SER A 264 -6.99 14.11 9.73
CA SER A 264 -8.32 13.64 10.09
C SER A 264 -9.38 14.68 9.74
N ARG A 265 -10.49 14.24 9.16
CA ARG A 265 -11.65 15.11 8.88
C ARG A 265 -12.51 15.36 10.13
N HIS A 266 -12.30 14.54 11.17
CA HIS A 266 -13.14 14.60 12.38
C HIS A 266 -12.51 15.41 13.50
N ASN A 267 -11.17 15.57 13.49
CA ASN A 267 -10.43 16.28 14.52
C ASN A 267 -9.56 17.36 13.85
N PHE A 268 -9.91 18.62 14.07
CA PHE A 268 -9.05 19.70 13.63
C PHE A 268 -7.78 19.72 14.49
N SER A 269 -6.65 19.96 13.87
CA SER A 269 -5.34 19.95 14.54
C SER A 269 -4.40 20.93 13.81
N LEU A 270 -3.24 21.19 14.39
CA LEU A 270 -2.15 21.92 13.72
C LEU A 270 -1.85 21.34 12.32
N TRP A 271 -1.92 20.01 12.17
CA TRP A 271 -1.68 19.34 10.90
C TRP A 271 -2.80 19.61 9.88
N SER A 272 -4.04 19.75 10.34
CA SER A 272 -5.17 20.16 9.50
C SER A 272 -5.00 21.61 9.01
N ALA A 273 -4.56 22.50 9.90
CA ALA A 273 -4.26 23.89 9.56
C ALA A 273 -3.11 23.98 8.55
N LEU A 274 -2.02 23.24 8.76
CA LEU A 274 -0.88 23.18 7.84
C LEU A 274 -1.26 22.65 6.45
N ASN A 275 -2.27 21.79 6.36
CA ASN A 275 -2.76 21.30 5.06
C ASN A 275 -3.58 22.35 4.28
N LEU A 276 -4.06 23.40 4.96
CA LEU A 276 -4.80 24.50 4.36
C LEU A 276 -3.88 25.64 3.91
N VAL A 277 -2.68 25.72 4.48
CA VAL A 277 -1.68 26.74 4.12
C VAL A 277 -0.79 26.23 3.00
N GLU A 278 -0.43 27.10 2.06
CA GLU A 278 0.47 26.73 0.98
C GLU A 278 1.86 26.38 1.55
N GLY A 279 2.44 25.28 1.06
CA GLY A 279 3.77 24.83 1.48
C GLY A 279 4.89 25.66 0.89
N ASN A 280 6.02 25.74 1.59
CA ASN A 280 7.23 26.38 1.10
C ASN A 280 8.42 25.41 1.07
N LYS A 281 9.52 25.81 0.44
CA LYS A 281 10.76 25.02 0.43
C LYS A 281 11.50 25.21 1.75
N SER A 282 12.04 24.08 2.27
CA SER A 282 12.87 24.12 3.47
C SER A 282 14.23 24.76 3.18
N SER A 283 14.61 25.71 4.00
CA SER A 283 15.93 26.37 4.03
C SER A 283 16.80 25.89 5.18
N VAL A 284 16.27 25.05 6.07
CA VAL A 284 16.98 24.61 7.29
C VAL A 284 18.32 23.97 7.00
N ARG A 285 18.46 23.26 5.87
CA ARG A 285 19.73 22.63 5.46
C ARG A 285 20.86 23.62 5.18
N GLU A 286 20.52 24.84 4.84
CA GLU A 286 21.52 25.93 4.60
C GLU A 286 22.03 26.53 5.91
N ILE A 287 21.26 26.38 7.00
CA ILE A 287 21.51 26.96 8.30
C ILE A 287 22.17 25.94 9.25
N ILE A 288 21.73 24.68 9.24
CA ILE A 288 22.24 23.63 10.10
C ILE A 288 23.61 23.13 9.58
N GLY A 289 24.61 23.08 10.46
CA GLY A 289 25.94 22.53 10.14
C GLY A 289 25.90 20.99 9.92
N ASN A 290 27.07 20.43 9.57
CA ASN A 290 27.23 18.99 9.33
C ASN A 290 27.16 18.08 10.57
N HIS A 291 27.12 18.66 11.78
CA HIS A 291 27.09 17.97 13.07
C HIS A 291 25.66 17.84 13.61
N VAL A 292 24.74 17.35 12.76
CA VAL A 292 23.34 17.13 13.11
C VAL A 292 23.01 15.67 13.01
N ALA A 293 22.48 15.08 14.10
CA ALA A 293 22.01 13.69 14.14
C ALA A 293 20.64 13.54 13.47
N ALA A 294 19.74 14.49 13.71
CA ALA A 294 18.40 14.51 13.13
C ALA A 294 17.83 15.93 13.13
N TYR A 295 16.94 16.20 12.20
CA TYR A 295 16.09 17.38 12.23
C TYR A 295 14.72 17.10 11.64
N VAL A 296 13.74 17.88 12.07
CA VAL A 296 12.40 17.92 11.50
C VAL A 296 12.06 19.38 11.23
N SER A 297 11.62 19.71 10.03
CA SER A 297 11.16 21.04 9.71
C SER A 297 9.75 21.01 9.10
N VAL A 298 8.99 22.06 9.37
CA VAL A 298 7.67 22.34 8.83
C VAL A 298 7.72 23.67 8.11
N CYS A 299 7.38 23.67 6.84
CA CYS A 299 7.45 24.85 5.97
C CYS A 299 6.04 25.25 5.54
N TYR A 300 5.75 26.53 5.58
CA TYR A 300 4.47 27.14 5.20
C TYR A 300 4.69 28.49 4.50
N SER A 301 3.69 28.97 3.77
CA SER A 301 3.77 30.23 3.04
C SER A 301 3.85 31.45 3.96
N SER A 302 3.02 31.45 5.02
CA SER A 302 2.87 32.55 5.97
C SER A 302 2.49 32.03 7.35
N PHE A 303 3.22 32.49 8.39
CA PHE A 303 2.86 32.17 9.78
C PHE A 303 1.54 32.86 10.18
N GLU A 304 1.31 34.08 9.70
CA GLU A 304 0.07 34.83 9.95
C GLU A 304 -1.17 34.08 9.40
N GLU A 305 -1.07 33.49 8.20
CA GLU A 305 -2.13 32.70 7.63
C GLU A 305 -2.41 31.43 8.47
N LEU A 306 -1.33 30.73 8.88
CA LEU A 306 -1.43 29.56 9.76
C LEU A 306 -2.08 29.91 11.09
N GLU A 307 -1.64 31.02 11.73
CA GLU A 307 -2.17 31.49 13.00
C GLU A 307 -3.67 31.83 12.89
N ASN A 308 -4.07 32.55 11.85
CA ASN A 308 -5.47 32.91 11.62
C ASN A 308 -6.37 31.67 11.47
N ILE A 309 -5.93 30.64 10.74
CA ILE A 309 -6.67 29.39 10.59
C ILE A 309 -6.83 28.68 11.93
N LEU A 310 -5.76 28.64 12.74
CA LEU A 310 -5.80 28.02 14.08
C LEU A 310 -6.71 28.79 15.04
N LEU A 311 -6.67 30.10 15.01
CA LEU A 311 -7.49 30.95 15.87
C LEU A 311 -8.97 30.88 15.48
N GLU A 312 -9.31 30.80 14.18
CA GLU A 312 -10.68 30.61 13.72
C GLU A 312 -11.26 29.28 14.19
N ASP A 313 -10.51 28.21 14.06
CA ASP A 313 -10.93 26.88 14.57
C ASP A 313 -11.12 26.91 16.08
N TYR A 314 -10.13 27.47 16.82
CA TYR A 314 -10.20 27.56 18.28
C TYR A 314 -11.41 28.36 18.74
N LYS A 315 -11.74 29.46 18.03
CA LYS A 315 -12.94 30.26 18.28
C LYS A 315 -14.24 29.50 18.05
N VAL A 316 -14.31 28.66 17.01
CA VAL A 316 -15.52 27.88 16.68
C VAL A 316 -15.72 26.74 17.67
N ASN A 317 -14.65 26.00 17.97
CA ASN A 317 -14.75 24.76 18.73
C ASN A 317 -14.58 24.94 20.25
N ASN A 318 -13.95 26.05 20.69
CA ASN A 318 -13.62 26.32 22.11
C ASN A 318 -13.93 27.77 22.49
N LEU A 319 -15.16 28.22 22.22
CA LEU A 319 -15.55 29.63 22.36
C LEU A 319 -15.28 30.24 23.74
N LYS A 320 -15.49 29.48 24.83
CA LYS A 320 -15.26 30.00 26.20
C LYS A 320 -13.76 30.23 26.46
N GLU A 321 -12.96 29.28 26.10
CA GLU A 321 -11.49 29.32 26.22
C GLU A 321 -10.93 30.41 25.35
N PHE A 322 -11.42 30.56 24.12
CA PHE A 322 -11.04 31.62 23.20
C PHE A 322 -11.35 33.01 23.76
N GLN A 323 -12.55 33.23 24.31
CA GLN A 323 -12.92 34.48 24.97
C GLN A 323 -12.03 34.78 26.19
N GLY A 324 -11.63 33.74 26.95
CA GLY A 324 -10.67 33.84 28.04
C GLY A 324 -9.29 34.28 27.56
N TYR A 325 -8.82 33.67 26.47
CA TYR A 325 -7.56 34.03 25.79
C TYR A 325 -7.59 35.49 25.31
N GLU A 326 -8.60 35.90 24.53
CA GLU A 326 -8.71 37.28 24.05
C GLU A 326 -8.69 38.30 25.19
N LYS A 327 -9.46 38.07 26.26
CA LYS A 327 -9.47 38.97 27.44
C LYS A 327 -8.08 39.07 28.09
N THR A 328 -7.37 37.94 28.19
CA THR A 328 -6.05 37.88 28.79
C THR A 328 -5.04 38.63 27.94
N VAL A 329 -4.99 38.37 26.63
CA VAL A 329 -4.09 39.06 25.69
C VAL A 329 -4.38 40.56 25.67
N THR A 330 -5.65 40.94 25.57
CA THR A 330 -6.05 42.36 25.59
C THR A 330 -5.61 43.08 26.88
N ARG A 331 -5.76 42.40 28.06
CA ARG A 331 -5.34 42.96 29.34
C ARG A 331 -3.79 43.12 29.41
N LEU A 332 -3.06 42.12 28.95
CA LEU A 332 -1.60 42.14 28.92
C LEU A 332 -1.07 43.20 27.94
N ASN A 333 -1.64 43.30 26.74
CA ASN A 333 -1.28 44.32 25.78
C ASN A 333 -1.50 45.71 26.33
N LYS A 334 -2.64 45.95 27.00
CA LYS A 334 -2.93 47.24 27.66
C LYS A 334 -1.99 47.54 28.81
N PHE A 335 -1.63 46.53 29.62
CA PHE A 335 -0.72 46.70 30.75
C PHE A 335 0.73 46.97 30.30
N LEU A 336 1.21 46.28 29.29
CA LEU A 336 2.57 46.42 28.78
C LEU A 336 2.74 47.53 27.75
N GLY A 337 1.63 48.05 27.19
CA GLY A 337 1.67 49.02 26.08
C GLY A 337 2.23 48.43 24.77
N LEU A 338 2.16 47.11 24.62
CA LEU A 338 2.72 46.37 23.50
C LEU A 338 1.66 45.47 22.86
N ASP A 339 1.79 45.21 21.59
CA ASP A 339 1.09 44.10 20.93
C ASP A 339 1.88 42.83 21.05
N LEU A 340 1.54 42.00 22.05
CA LEU A 340 2.25 40.77 22.34
C LEU A 340 2.13 39.77 21.20
N ALA A 341 0.94 39.63 20.58
CA ALA A 341 0.75 38.69 19.46
C ALA A 341 1.63 39.12 18.28
N GLY A 342 1.55 40.39 17.85
CA GLY A 342 2.39 40.91 16.78
C GLY A 342 3.88 40.82 17.09
N LEU A 343 4.29 41.04 18.38
CA LEU A 343 5.68 40.89 18.79
C LEU A 343 6.16 39.44 18.68
N PHE A 344 5.36 38.45 19.16
CA PHE A 344 5.72 37.03 19.08
C PHE A 344 5.75 36.50 17.66
N THR A 345 4.89 36.99 16.79
CA THR A 345 4.81 36.53 15.40
C THR A 345 5.76 37.25 14.46
N SER A 346 6.21 38.46 14.81
CA SER A 346 7.08 39.31 13.95
C SER A 346 8.42 38.68 13.56
N TRP A 347 8.95 37.77 14.38
CA TRP A 347 10.22 37.08 14.14
C TRP A 347 10.02 35.67 13.55
N MET A 348 8.79 35.20 13.49
CA MET A 348 8.49 33.88 12.89
C MET A 348 8.54 33.99 11.36
N GLY A 349 9.44 33.21 10.79
CA GLY A 349 9.53 33.07 9.33
C GLY A 349 8.50 32.07 8.79
N ASN A 350 8.81 31.53 7.65
CA ASN A 350 7.99 30.56 6.92
C ASN A 350 8.43 29.10 7.14
N GLU A 351 9.28 28.84 8.15
CA GLU A 351 9.78 27.51 8.52
C GLU A 351 10.04 27.44 10.02
N ILE A 352 9.57 26.35 10.63
CA ILE A 352 9.92 25.98 12.01
C ILE A 352 10.69 24.66 11.94
N ALA A 353 11.88 24.61 12.56
CA ALA A 353 12.69 23.41 12.59
C ALA A 353 13.12 23.05 14.02
N ILE A 354 13.08 21.75 14.31
CA ILE A 354 13.65 21.15 15.53
C ILE A 354 14.88 20.35 15.09
N VAL A 355 16.02 20.68 15.69
CA VAL A 355 17.31 20.11 15.32
C VAL A 355 17.91 19.38 16.53
N LYS A 356 18.32 18.11 16.33
CA LYS A 356 19.07 17.34 17.31
C LYS A 356 20.55 17.32 16.89
N PRO A 357 21.48 17.94 17.65
CA PRO A 357 22.89 17.85 17.35
C PRO A 357 23.41 16.41 17.44
N ALA A 358 24.43 16.07 16.66
CA ALA A 358 25.20 14.86 16.86
C ALA A 358 26.09 15.04 18.10
N VAL A 359 26.12 14.05 18.97
CA VAL A 359 26.99 14.02 20.18
C VAL A 359 28.35 13.48 19.80
#